data_525edcd08640bb3688b10b9b7ad7bc95
#
_entry.id   525edcd08640bb3688b10b9b7ad7bc95
#
_cell.length_a   1.000
_cell.length_b   1.000
_cell.length_c   1.000
_cell.angle_alpha   90.00
_cell.angle_beta   90.00
_cell.angle_gamma   90.00
#
_symmetry.space_group_name_H-M   'P 1'
#
loop_
_entity.id
_entity.type
_entity.pdbx_description
1 polymer ?
#
loop_
_entity_poly.entity_id
_entity_poly.type
_entity_poly.pdbx_seq_one_letter_code
_entity_poly.pdbx_strand_id
1 'polypeptide(L)'
;MEKQNFYDLNFDQLKAFLIEKGEVEPKKAKMRSQQLFNAVYKKNIKSFDELTTFGADLRGKIKDLISLEKPKIIDVQKSKDGTIKFLLELKDKRNVETVLIPDKSQSRYTICLSVSVGCYLSCEFCATAQISKKLVRNLSPGEIVSQIILSKDYINDWSTQKKITNQVLMGEGSPFLNLDNVKVAIDNSKNKDGLEY
;
A
#
# COMPACT_ATOMS: atom_id res chain seq x y z
N MET A 1 -13.14 17.70 -8.28
CA MET A 1 -11.88 17.04 -8.74
C MET A 1 -11.70 15.76 -7.97
N GLU A 2 -11.13 14.72 -8.60
CA GLU A 2 -10.78 13.47 -7.90
C GLU A 2 -9.60 13.74 -6.96
N LYS A 3 -9.69 13.23 -5.72
CA LYS A 3 -8.62 13.40 -4.73
C LYS A 3 -7.43 12.52 -5.08
N GLN A 4 -6.21 13.02 -4.86
CA GLN A 4 -4.99 12.23 -4.96
C GLN A 4 -4.97 11.16 -3.88
N ASN A 5 -4.74 9.91 -4.23
CA ASN A 5 -4.56 8.89 -3.21
C ASN A 5 -3.18 9.05 -2.54
N PHE A 6 -3.15 9.14 -1.21
CA PHE A 6 -1.93 9.31 -0.43
C PHE A 6 -0.90 8.21 -0.70
N TYR A 7 -1.37 6.98 -0.81
CA TYR A 7 -0.52 5.81 -0.97
C TYR A 7 0.15 5.71 -2.35
N ASP A 8 -0.32 6.48 -3.33
CA ASP A 8 0.29 6.58 -4.67
C ASP A 8 1.53 7.48 -4.70
N LEU A 9 1.77 8.25 -3.65
CA LEU A 9 2.88 9.20 -3.58
C LEU A 9 4.01 8.66 -2.70
N ASN A 10 5.25 8.68 -3.19
CA ASN A 10 6.39 8.53 -2.30
C ASN A 10 6.68 9.84 -1.55
N PHE A 11 7.68 9.82 -0.67
CA PHE A 11 7.98 10.96 0.20
C PHE A 11 8.29 12.25 -0.58
N ASP A 12 9.08 12.15 -1.65
CA ASP A 12 9.46 13.32 -2.45
C ASP A 12 8.30 13.82 -3.32
N GLN A 13 7.50 12.91 -3.87
CA GLN A 13 6.27 13.25 -4.60
C GLN A 13 5.24 13.92 -3.68
N LEU A 14 5.05 13.41 -2.45
CA LEU A 14 4.17 14.05 -1.47
C LEU A 14 4.67 15.45 -1.12
N LYS A 15 5.98 15.62 -0.90
CA LYS A 15 6.59 16.93 -0.63
C LYS A 15 6.33 17.91 -1.77
N ALA A 16 6.53 17.51 -3.02
CA ALA A 16 6.23 18.33 -4.19
C ALA A 16 4.74 18.69 -4.28
N PHE A 17 3.87 17.69 -4.07
CA PHE A 17 2.41 17.88 -4.06
C PHE A 17 1.96 18.88 -2.99
N LEU A 18 2.52 18.82 -1.79
CA LEU A 18 2.19 19.74 -0.70
C LEU A 18 2.60 21.18 -1.02
N ILE A 19 3.70 21.38 -1.74
CA ILE A 19 4.11 22.72 -2.19
C ILE A 19 3.16 23.23 -3.26
N GLU A 20 2.90 22.41 -4.28
CA GLU A 20 2.17 22.80 -5.47
C GLU A 20 0.66 22.97 -5.23
N LYS A 21 0.05 22.00 -4.56
CA LYS A 21 -1.42 21.93 -4.36
C LYS A 21 -1.84 22.26 -2.93
N GLY A 22 -1.01 21.88 -1.95
CA GLY A 22 -1.30 22.12 -0.53
C GLY A 22 -0.94 23.53 -0.04
N GLU A 23 -0.31 24.35 -0.89
CA GLU A 23 0.16 25.70 -0.56
C GLU A 23 1.07 25.73 0.69
N VAL A 24 1.84 24.66 0.88
CA VAL A 24 2.81 24.55 1.97
C VAL A 24 4.11 25.23 1.56
N GLU A 25 4.62 26.13 2.40
CA GLU A 25 5.89 26.79 2.16
C GLU A 25 7.03 25.76 1.94
N PRO A 26 7.88 25.92 0.91
CA PRO A 26 8.94 24.95 0.58
C PRO A 26 9.83 24.57 1.77
N LYS A 27 10.18 25.53 2.63
CA LYS A 27 10.98 25.31 3.85
C LYS A 27 10.30 24.44 4.91
N LYS A 28 8.96 24.37 4.91
CA LYS A 28 8.16 23.56 5.84
C LYS A 28 7.71 22.21 5.24
N ALA A 29 7.80 22.06 3.91
CA ALA A 29 7.23 20.92 3.19
C ALA A 29 7.83 19.57 3.65
N LYS A 30 9.15 19.50 3.87
CA LYS A 30 9.81 18.29 4.38
C LYS A 30 9.24 17.86 5.71
N MET A 31 9.14 18.76 6.67
CA MET A 31 8.58 18.49 8.01
C MET A 31 7.11 18.05 7.90
N ARG A 32 6.31 18.72 7.07
CA ARG A 32 4.89 18.36 6.88
C ARG A 32 4.72 16.99 6.23
N SER A 33 5.57 16.64 5.26
CA SER A 33 5.58 15.30 4.68
C SER A 33 5.93 14.23 5.71
N GLN A 34 6.93 14.47 6.55
CA GLN A 34 7.28 13.54 7.65
C GLN A 34 6.11 13.35 8.62
N GLN A 35 5.43 14.42 9.00
CA GLN A 35 4.27 14.35 9.88
C GLN A 35 3.13 13.52 9.25
N LEU A 36 2.86 13.71 7.94
CA LEU A 36 1.86 12.91 7.22
C LEU A 36 2.26 11.45 7.11
N PHE A 37 3.50 11.15 6.70
CA PHE A 37 4.00 9.78 6.61
C PHE A 37 3.90 9.06 7.95
N ASN A 38 4.37 9.68 9.02
CA ASN A 38 4.28 9.11 10.37
C ASN A 38 2.83 8.88 10.81
N ALA A 39 1.94 9.83 10.54
CA ALA A 39 0.54 9.70 10.92
C ALA A 39 -0.13 8.53 10.16
N VAL A 40 0.07 8.44 8.85
CA VAL A 40 -0.59 7.42 8.02
C VAL A 40 0.06 6.04 8.19
N TYR A 41 1.41 5.95 8.10
CA TYR A 41 2.10 4.67 8.06
C TYR A 41 2.49 4.10 9.42
N LYS A 42 2.73 4.94 10.44
CA LYS A 42 3.11 4.47 11.78
C LYS A 42 1.95 4.51 12.77
N LYS A 43 1.18 5.62 12.79
CA LYS A 43 0.03 5.75 13.69
C LYS A 43 -1.25 5.16 13.09
N ASN A 44 -1.24 4.81 11.81
CA ASN A 44 -2.38 4.21 11.10
C ASN A 44 -3.68 5.01 11.23
N ILE A 45 -3.59 6.33 11.09
CA ILE A 45 -4.80 7.17 11.13
C ILE A 45 -5.78 6.72 10.04
N LYS A 46 -7.06 6.78 10.35
CA LYS A 46 -8.13 6.42 9.41
C LYS A 46 -8.77 7.65 8.76
N SER A 47 -8.54 8.82 9.34
CA SER A 47 -9.02 10.10 8.85
C SER A 47 -7.97 11.20 9.09
N PHE A 48 -7.93 12.18 8.19
CA PHE A 48 -7.10 13.37 8.42
C PHE A 48 -7.60 14.24 9.60
N ASP A 49 -8.80 14.00 10.10
CA ASP A 49 -9.28 14.66 11.33
C ASP A 49 -8.43 14.29 12.56
N GLU A 50 -7.77 13.13 12.54
CA GLU A 50 -6.83 12.68 13.57
C GLU A 50 -5.46 13.39 13.52
N LEU A 51 -5.22 14.22 12.50
CA LEU A 51 -3.95 14.93 12.25
C LEU A 51 -3.85 16.17 13.14
N THR A 52 -3.69 15.98 14.44
CA THR A 52 -3.63 17.07 15.44
C THR A 52 -2.40 17.97 15.31
N THR A 53 -1.36 17.53 14.59
CA THR A 53 -0.14 18.31 14.33
C THR A 53 -0.31 19.38 13.26
N PHE A 54 -1.45 19.40 12.56
CA PHE A 54 -1.79 20.39 11.53
C PHE A 54 -2.83 21.37 12.08
N GLY A 55 -2.67 22.66 11.78
CA GLY A 55 -3.73 23.64 12.01
C GLY A 55 -5.00 23.31 11.22
N ALA A 56 -6.14 23.77 11.67
CA ALA A 56 -7.44 23.43 11.10
C ALA A 56 -7.51 23.71 9.59
N ASP A 57 -7.02 24.87 9.15
CA ASP A 57 -7.05 25.27 7.72
C ASP A 57 -6.24 24.33 6.85
N LEU A 58 -4.98 24.02 7.21
CA LEU A 58 -4.14 23.10 6.44
C LEU A 58 -4.73 21.68 6.46
N ARG A 59 -5.27 21.24 7.60
CA ARG A 59 -5.92 19.93 7.70
C ARG A 59 -7.15 19.83 6.80
N GLY A 60 -7.96 20.87 6.75
CA GLY A 60 -9.10 20.96 5.81
C GLY A 60 -8.64 20.84 4.37
N LYS A 61 -7.65 21.65 3.94
CA LYS A 61 -7.08 21.57 2.59
C LYS A 61 -6.57 20.17 2.25
N ILE A 62 -5.81 19.54 3.14
CA ILE A 62 -5.30 18.18 2.91
C ILE A 62 -6.44 17.18 2.74
N LYS A 63 -7.48 17.27 3.57
CA LYS A 63 -8.67 16.41 3.48
C LYS A 63 -9.41 16.56 2.14
N ASP A 64 -9.38 17.76 1.55
CA ASP A 64 -10.02 18.02 0.26
C ASP A 64 -9.17 17.57 -0.94
N LEU A 65 -7.84 17.57 -0.80
CA LEU A 65 -6.90 17.25 -1.86
C LEU A 65 -6.49 15.78 -1.89
N ILE A 66 -6.41 15.13 -0.72
CA ILE A 66 -5.85 13.78 -0.57
C ILE A 66 -6.90 12.82 0.01
N SER A 67 -6.87 11.57 -0.46
CA SER A 67 -7.67 10.48 0.11
C SER A 67 -6.77 9.41 0.75
N LEU A 68 -7.32 8.68 1.73
CA LEU A 68 -6.72 7.49 2.35
C LEU A 68 -7.48 6.22 1.89
N GLU A 69 -8.06 6.27 0.69
CA GLU A 69 -8.84 5.16 0.14
C GLU A 69 -7.95 3.93 -0.10
N LYS A 70 -8.42 2.77 0.29
CA LYS A 70 -7.77 1.46 0.11
C LYS A 70 -8.75 0.48 -0.51
N PRO A 71 -8.27 -0.58 -1.18
CA PRO A 71 -9.08 -1.73 -1.57
C PRO A 71 -9.86 -2.31 -0.38
N LYS A 72 -10.91 -3.07 -0.67
CA LYS A 72 -11.71 -3.75 0.36
C LYS A 72 -11.33 -5.22 0.42
N ILE A 73 -11.15 -5.76 1.61
CA ILE A 73 -11.10 -7.21 1.80
C ILE A 73 -12.51 -7.75 1.62
N ILE A 74 -12.72 -8.59 0.60
CA ILE A 74 -14.03 -9.19 0.31
C ILE A 74 -14.10 -10.69 0.64
N ASP A 75 -12.93 -11.35 0.75
CA ASP A 75 -12.82 -12.74 1.22
C ASP A 75 -11.48 -12.96 1.94
N VAL A 76 -11.48 -13.90 2.89
CA VAL A 76 -10.30 -14.32 3.64
C VAL A 76 -10.29 -15.84 3.79
N GLN A 77 -9.29 -16.48 3.26
CA GLN A 77 -9.08 -17.92 3.38
C GLN A 77 -7.88 -18.20 4.28
N LYS A 78 -8.06 -19.16 5.21
CA LYS A 78 -6.99 -19.61 6.10
C LYS A 78 -6.73 -21.09 5.88
N SER A 79 -5.47 -21.43 5.67
CA SER A 79 -5.07 -22.83 5.56
C SER A 79 -4.60 -23.39 6.90
N LYS A 80 -4.47 -24.73 6.98
CA LYS A 80 -4.07 -25.43 8.21
C LYS A 80 -2.66 -25.08 8.68
N ASP A 81 -1.78 -24.65 7.79
CA ASP A 81 -0.41 -24.24 8.11
C ASP A 81 -0.32 -22.81 8.67
N GLY A 82 -1.44 -22.07 8.66
CA GLY A 82 -1.53 -20.70 9.13
C GLY A 82 -1.38 -19.64 8.03
N THR A 83 -1.23 -20.05 6.76
CA THR A 83 -1.24 -19.13 5.61
C THR A 83 -2.61 -18.46 5.48
N ILE A 84 -2.61 -17.15 5.23
CA ILE A 84 -3.82 -16.34 5.10
C ILE A 84 -3.82 -15.71 3.70
N LYS A 85 -4.83 -16.00 2.91
CA LYS A 85 -5.04 -15.39 1.59
C LYS A 85 -6.20 -14.40 1.66
N PHE A 86 -5.97 -13.20 1.19
CA PHE A 86 -6.97 -12.15 1.06
C PHE A 86 -7.38 -11.99 -0.39
N LEU A 87 -8.66 -11.84 -0.65
CA LEU A 87 -9.19 -11.34 -1.91
C LEU A 87 -9.57 -9.87 -1.72
N LEU A 88 -8.95 -8.99 -2.50
CA LEU A 88 -9.10 -7.54 -2.39
C LEU A 88 -9.86 -7.00 -3.59
N GLU A 89 -10.99 -6.33 -3.35
CA GLU A 89 -11.73 -5.59 -4.37
C GLU A 89 -11.12 -4.18 -4.54
N LEU A 90 -10.66 -3.88 -5.74
CA LEU A 90 -10.13 -2.57 -6.14
C LEU A 90 -11.27 -1.59 -6.43
N LYS A 91 -10.93 -0.30 -6.61
CA LYS A 91 -11.90 0.77 -6.90
C LYS A 91 -12.72 0.50 -8.19
N ASP A 92 -12.08 -0.11 -9.19
CA ASP A 92 -12.70 -0.48 -10.47
C ASP A 92 -13.44 -1.84 -10.45
N LYS A 93 -13.71 -2.36 -9.25
CA LYS A 93 -14.41 -3.64 -9.02
C LYS A 93 -13.68 -4.90 -9.48
N ARG A 94 -12.40 -4.78 -9.80
CA ARG A 94 -11.53 -5.92 -10.07
C ARG A 94 -10.92 -6.42 -8.78
N ASN A 95 -10.49 -7.67 -8.80
CA ASN A 95 -9.96 -8.33 -7.61
C ASN A 95 -8.50 -8.70 -7.81
N VAL A 96 -7.73 -8.67 -6.73
CA VAL A 96 -6.38 -9.20 -6.64
C VAL A 96 -6.20 -9.98 -5.35
N GLU A 97 -5.27 -10.90 -5.35
CA GLU A 97 -4.94 -11.70 -4.16
C GLU A 97 -3.68 -11.18 -3.46
N THR A 98 -3.66 -11.31 -2.16
CA THR A 98 -2.50 -11.06 -1.30
C THR A 98 -2.39 -12.18 -0.28
N VAL A 99 -1.19 -12.67 -0.02
CA VAL A 99 -0.99 -13.82 0.87
C VAL A 99 -0.01 -13.50 1.98
N LEU A 100 -0.40 -13.80 3.23
CA LEU A 100 0.48 -13.84 4.38
C LEU A 100 0.93 -15.27 4.64
N ILE A 101 2.23 -15.51 4.53
CA ILE A 101 2.86 -16.81 4.70
C ILE A 101 3.59 -16.80 6.05
N PRO A 102 3.18 -17.62 7.03
CA PRO A 102 3.81 -17.64 8.34
C PRO A 102 5.18 -18.36 8.29
N ASP A 103 6.16 -17.78 8.96
CA ASP A 103 7.36 -18.49 9.39
C ASP A 103 7.13 -18.99 10.83
N LYS A 104 6.80 -20.26 10.97
CA LYS A 104 6.48 -20.87 12.26
C LYS A 104 7.64 -20.85 13.25
N SER A 105 8.89 -20.83 12.75
CA SER A 105 10.10 -20.85 13.58
C SER A 105 10.37 -19.52 14.27
N GLN A 106 9.87 -18.41 13.70
CA GLN A 106 10.21 -17.07 14.12
C GLN A 106 9.01 -16.17 14.49
N SER A 107 7.79 -16.70 14.47
CA SER A 107 6.55 -15.92 14.69
C SER A 107 6.43 -14.70 13.78
N ARG A 108 6.86 -14.82 12.52
CA ARG A 108 6.92 -13.79 11.51
C ARG A 108 6.06 -14.16 10.30
N TYR A 109 5.82 -13.19 9.44
CA TYR A 109 5.14 -13.39 8.16
C TYR A 109 5.96 -12.82 7.01
N THR A 110 5.94 -13.53 5.89
CA THR A 110 6.26 -13.00 4.57
C THR A 110 4.96 -12.61 3.89
N ILE A 111 4.86 -11.38 3.38
CA ILE A 111 3.71 -10.96 2.55
C ILE A 111 4.04 -11.13 1.07
N CYS A 112 3.15 -11.82 0.35
CA CYS A 112 3.21 -11.98 -1.10
C CYS A 112 2.25 -11.00 -1.75
N LEU A 113 2.77 -10.07 -2.55
CA LEU A 113 2.06 -8.93 -3.12
C LEU A 113 1.80 -9.14 -4.61
N SER A 114 0.60 -8.78 -5.04
CA SER A 114 0.24 -8.63 -6.46
C SER A 114 0.66 -7.27 -7.00
N VAL A 115 1.01 -7.20 -8.28
CA VAL A 115 1.47 -5.96 -8.95
C VAL A 115 0.63 -5.61 -10.19
N SER A 116 -0.26 -6.49 -10.60
CA SER A 116 -1.21 -6.24 -11.71
C SER A 116 -2.51 -7.02 -11.50
N VAL A 117 -3.52 -6.66 -12.26
CA VAL A 117 -4.71 -7.48 -12.47
C VAL A 117 -4.48 -8.29 -13.74
N GLY A 118 -4.36 -9.60 -13.59
CA GLY A 118 -3.95 -10.49 -14.67
C GLY A 118 -2.45 -10.38 -14.99
N CYS A 119 -2.00 -11.11 -16.00
CA CYS A 119 -0.59 -11.12 -16.40
C CYS A 119 -0.43 -11.41 -17.89
N TYR A 120 0.56 -10.78 -18.54
CA TYR A 120 0.93 -11.07 -19.94
C TYR A 120 1.80 -12.31 -20.09
N LEU A 121 2.53 -12.66 -19.05
CA LEU A 121 3.47 -13.75 -19.10
C LEU A 121 2.69 -15.06 -19.02
N SER A 122 2.75 -15.85 -20.08
CA SER A 122 2.08 -17.15 -20.17
C SER A 122 2.94 -18.26 -19.54
N CYS A 123 3.35 -18.10 -18.28
CA CYS A 123 4.13 -19.11 -17.57
C CYS A 123 3.29 -20.37 -17.37
N GLU A 124 3.77 -21.52 -17.88
CA GLU A 124 3.02 -22.78 -17.90
C GLU A 124 2.61 -23.28 -16.50
N PHE A 125 3.40 -22.97 -15.48
CA PHE A 125 3.15 -23.36 -14.09
C PHE A 125 2.25 -22.38 -13.32
N CYS A 126 1.87 -21.23 -13.91
CA CYS A 126 1.21 -20.16 -13.19
C CYS A 126 -0.32 -20.25 -13.31
N ALA A 127 -1.01 -20.33 -12.19
CA ALA A 127 -2.48 -20.36 -12.14
C ALA A 127 -3.10 -19.10 -12.77
N THR A 128 -2.55 -17.91 -12.51
CA THR A 128 -3.01 -16.66 -13.12
C THR A 128 -2.95 -16.73 -14.65
N ALA A 129 -1.86 -17.27 -15.22
CA ALA A 129 -1.72 -17.41 -16.65
C ALA A 129 -2.72 -18.42 -17.27
N GLN A 130 -3.14 -19.42 -16.51
CA GLN A 130 -4.14 -20.41 -16.97
C GLN A 130 -5.56 -19.84 -16.93
N ILE A 131 -5.88 -18.99 -15.93
CA ILE A 131 -7.21 -18.40 -15.73
C ILE A 131 -7.37 -17.12 -16.56
N SER A 132 -6.37 -16.26 -16.55
CA SER A 132 -6.38 -14.97 -17.23
C SER A 132 -5.14 -14.80 -18.11
N LYS A 133 -5.23 -15.22 -19.36
CA LYS A 133 -4.16 -15.04 -20.37
C LYS A 133 -3.99 -13.59 -20.83
N LYS A 134 -4.37 -12.63 -19.98
CA LYS A 134 -4.48 -11.25 -20.38
C LYS A 134 -4.15 -10.33 -19.20
N LEU A 135 -3.18 -9.43 -19.38
CA LEU A 135 -3.02 -8.29 -18.50
C LEU A 135 -4.21 -7.36 -18.70
N VAL A 136 -4.88 -7.05 -17.62
CA VAL A 136 -5.95 -6.05 -17.64
C VAL A 136 -5.37 -4.67 -17.39
N ARG A 137 -4.60 -4.52 -16.30
CA ARG A 137 -3.84 -3.32 -15.97
C ARG A 137 -2.81 -3.56 -14.88
N ASN A 138 -1.85 -2.68 -14.81
CA ASN A 138 -0.94 -2.59 -13.68
C ASN A 138 -1.66 -2.03 -12.45
N LEU A 139 -1.22 -2.43 -11.25
CA LEU A 139 -1.66 -1.80 -10.01
C LEU A 139 -0.92 -0.47 -9.80
N SER A 140 -1.62 0.50 -9.22
CA SER A 140 -1.00 1.74 -8.76
C SER A 140 -0.10 1.48 -7.53
N PRO A 141 0.83 2.39 -7.21
CA PRO A 141 1.62 2.29 -5.98
C PRO A 141 0.75 2.13 -4.73
N GLY A 142 -0.33 2.86 -4.65
CA GLY A 142 -1.27 2.83 -3.54
C GLY A 142 -2.00 1.49 -3.42
N GLU A 143 -2.36 0.87 -4.53
CA GLU A 143 -2.96 -0.47 -4.53
C GLU A 143 -1.95 -1.53 -4.06
N ILE A 144 -0.66 -1.39 -4.42
CA ILE A 144 0.40 -2.30 -3.96
C ILE A 144 0.65 -2.12 -2.46
N VAL A 145 0.85 -0.88 -1.99
CA VAL A 145 1.10 -0.57 -0.56
C VAL A 145 -0.10 -0.91 0.31
N SER A 146 -1.31 -0.71 -0.18
CA SER A 146 -2.54 -1.01 0.56
C SER A 146 -2.68 -2.49 0.92
N GLN A 147 -2.12 -3.41 0.13
CA GLN A 147 -2.08 -4.83 0.46
C GLN A 147 -1.34 -5.06 1.78
N ILE A 148 -0.22 -4.35 1.99
CA ILE A 148 0.57 -4.43 3.23
C ILE A 148 -0.25 -3.88 4.40
N ILE A 149 -0.84 -2.69 4.24
CA ILE A 149 -1.60 -2.00 5.29
C ILE A 149 -2.82 -2.82 5.71
N LEU A 150 -3.58 -3.36 4.76
CA LEU A 150 -4.75 -4.19 5.05
C LEU A 150 -4.36 -5.49 5.77
N SER A 151 -3.23 -6.09 5.38
CA SER A 151 -2.69 -7.27 6.06
C SER A 151 -2.24 -6.96 7.49
N LYS A 152 -1.58 -5.80 7.71
CA LYS A 152 -1.21 -5.31 9.05
C LYS A 152 -2.45 -5.05 9.90
N ASP A 153 -3.47 -4.41 9.34
CA ASP A 153 -4.74 -4.17 10.03
C ASP A 153 -5.38 -5.50 10.49
N TYR A 154 -5.37 -6.49 9.60
CA TYR A 154 -5.99 -7.78 9.87
C TYR A 154 -5.33 -8.58 11.00
N ILE A 155 -3.98 -8.61 11.04
CA ILE A 155 -3.22 -9.34 12.08
C ILE A 155 -2.83 -8.45 13.27
N ASN A 156 -3.29 -7.19 13.30
CA ASN A 156 -2.93 -6.19 14.30
C ASN A 156 -1.40 -6.03 14.46
N ASP A 157 -0.72 -5.70 13.34
CA ASP A 157 0.75 -5.56 13.27
C ASP A 157 1.20 -4.09 13.29
N TRP A 158 0.72 -3.34 14.31
CA TRP A 158 1.05 -1.90 14.48
C TRP A 158 1.97 -1.64 15.68
N SER A 159 2.45 -2.68 16.34
CA SER A 159 3.43 -2.56 17.42
C SER A 159 4.85 -2.31 16.89
N THR A 160 5.76 -1.97 17.79
CA THR A 160 7.19 -1.82 17.48
C THR A 160 7.84 -3.14 17.04
N GLN A 161 7.34 -4.27 17.56
CA GLN A 161 7.76 -5.60 17.12
C GLN A 161 6.90 -6.03 15.92
N LYS A 162 7.44 -5.85 14.72
CA LYS A 162 6.75 -6.18 13.47
C LYS A 162 6.62 -7.68 13.28
N LYS A 163 5.44 -8.12 12.91
CA LYS A 163 5.15 -9.50 12.52
C LYS A 163 5.44 -9.76 11.04
N ILE A 164 5.03 -8.83 10.16
CA ILE A 164 5.41 -8.89 8.74
C ILE A 164 6.84 -8.36 8.64
N THR A 165 7.78 -9.19 8.20
CA THR A 165 9.21 -8.83 8.10
C THR A 165 9.76 -8.94 6.70
N ASN A 166 9.11 -9.69 5.82
CA ASN A 166 9.54 -9.89 4.45
C ASN A 166 8.42 -9.57 3.47
N GLN A 167 8.80 -9.03 2.30
CA GLN A 167 7.89 -8.71 1.22
C GLN A 167 8.40 -9.35 -0.06
N VAL A 168 7.53 -10.04 -0.79
CA VAL A 168 7.84 -10.63 -2.09
C VAL A 168 6.78 -10.19 -3.11
N LEU A 169 7.22 -9.82 -4.30
CA LEU A 169 6.37 -9.39 -5.42
C LEU A 169 6.11 -10.59 -6.33
N MET A 170 5.51 -11.64 -5.77
CA MET A 170 5.32 -12.95 -6.41
C MET A 170 3.84 -13.34 -6.46
N GLY A 171 2.93 -12.39 -6.29
CA GLY A 171 1.49 -12.55 -6.50
C GLY A 171 1.13 -12.45 -7.98
N GLU A 172 0.01 -11.81 -8.29
CA GLU A 172 -0.40 -11.62 -9.68
C GLU A 172 0.48 -10.59 -10.39
N GLY A 173 0.93 -10.95 -11.61
CA GLY A 173 1.73 -10.08 -12.46
C GLY A 173 3.23 -10.22 -12.31
N SER A 174 3.94 -9.44 -13.12
CA SER A 174 5.40 -9.34 -13.07
C SER A 174 5.80 -7.93 -12.66
N PRO A 175 6.64 -7.77 -11.62
CA PRO A 175 7.09 -6.45 -11.17
C PRO A 175 7.87 -5.69 -12.26
N PHE A 176 8.52 -6.39 -13.17
CA PHE A 176 9.24 -5.76 -14.28
C PHE A 176 8.33 -5.11 -15.34
N LEU A 177 7.07 -5.56 -15.43
CA LEU A 177 6.06 -4.95 -16.29
C LEU A 177 5.34 -3.76 -15.63
N ASN A 178 5.58 -3.52 -14.34
CA ASN A 178 5.02 -2.42 -13.55
C ASN A 178 6.10 -1.68 -12.75
N LEU A 179 7.30 -1.54 -13.31
CA LEU A 179 8.50 -1.16 -12.58
C LEU A 179 8.38 0.20 -11.88
N ASP A 180 7.80 1.20 -12.53
CA ASP A 180 7.70 2.56 -11.98
C ASP A 180 6.79 2.61 -10.75
N ASN A 181 5.62 1.98 -10.80
CA ASN A 181 4.71 1.91 -9.66
C ASN A 181 5.30 1.06 -8.52
N VAL A 182 5.96 -0.04 -8.87
CA VAL A 182 6.65 -0.91 -7.89
C VAL A 182 7.77 -0.15 -7.19
N LYS A 183 8.55 0.67 -7.88
CA LYS A 183 9.58 1.52 -7.25
C LYS A 183 8.98 2.45 -6.20
N VAL A 184 7.90 3.16 -6.53
CA VAL A 184 7.21 4.04 -5.59
C VAL A 184 6.68 3.26 -4.38
N ALA A 185 6.10 2.08 -4.59
CA ALA A 185 5.62 1.22 -3.50
C ALA A 185 6.77 0.74 -2.59
N ILE A 186 7.91 0.37 -3.17
CA ILE A 186 9.12 -0.02 -2.43
C ILE A 186 9.67 1.17 -1.64
N ASP A 187 9.74 2.37 -2.24
CA ASP A 187 10.17 3.59 -1.55
C ASP A 187 9.31 3.85 -0.30
N ASN A 188 7.97 3.76 -0.41
CA ASN A 188 7.06 3.90 0.71
C ASN A 188 7.26 2.81 1.78
N SER A 189 7.54 1.60 1.33
CA SER A 189 7.76 0.45 2.21
C SER A 189 9.06 0.58 3.02
N LYS A 190 10.14 1.05 2.40
CA LYS A 190 11.47 1.21 3.00
C LYS A 190 11.66 2.51 3.77
N ASN A 191 10.81 3.51 3.54
CA ASN A 191 10.99 4.83 4.14
C ASN A 191 10.92 4.74 5.67
N LYS A 192 11.90 5.33 6.36
CA LYS A 192 11.97 5.38 7.82
C LYS A 192 10.80 6.12 8.50
N ASP A 193 10.21 7.08 7.78
CA ASP A 193 9.00 7.78 8.22
C ASP A 193 7.72 7.08 7.72
N GLY A 194 7.86 6.03 6.89
CA GLY A 194 6.83 5.18 6.33
C GLY A 194 6.68 3.84 7.06
N LEU A 195 6.55 2.75 6.30
CA LEU A 195 6.37 1.40 6.85
C LEU A 195 7.66 0.82 7.45
N GLU A 196 8.83 1.28 7.00
CA GLU A 196 10.14 0.95 7.57
C GLU A 196 10.46 -0.56 7.57
N TYR A 197 10.31 -1.20 6.39
CA TYR A 197 10.70 -2.59 6.15
C TYR A 197 12.12 -2.69 5.60
#